data_e754d684c1610b0f3ace8cae89a6c6cb
#
_entry.id   e754d684c1610b0f3ace8cae89a6c6cb
#
_cell.length_a   1.000
_cell.length_b   1.000
_cell.length_c   1.000
_cell.angle_alpha   90.00
_cell.angle_beta   90.00
_cell.angle_gamma   90.00
#
_symmetry.space_group_name_H-M   'P 1'
#
loop_
_entity.id
_entity.type
_entity.pdbx_description
1 polymer ?
#
loop_
_entity_poly.entity_id
_entity_poly.type
_entity_poly.pdbx_seq_one_letter_code
_entity_poly.pdbx_strand_id
1 'polypeptide(L)'
;MNENNVDKSMSSPDAKDSRSDLLTKSPSETEKFSDLYPERRGQRIEFSKMHLMKLNSKADTLRESCGINVTKALEWPLVKLMLSSLKSQGCITDIFERHLSCDICKDSSEFPSWGGYDDKNNQVFLCANNIGSSSAKVHGTLLRNLIHMYDVCTRKVDFKNLNHLACMEIRKANLAGCNLGIHMTRLNPFYIKNQHKECVLKTATYTLGEKIADPELAKEAVENVFVKCYNDREPIGRNCKNESDMYKAYNERFLYAYDS
;
A
#
# COMPACT_ATOMS: atom_id res chain seq x y z
N MET A 1 15.52 44.90 56.49
CA MET A 1 14.19 44.71 57.08
C MET A 1 13.23 44.38 56.03
N ASN A 2 12.79 43.13 56.08
CA ASN A 2 11.54 42.48 55.56
C ASN A 2 11.21 42.62 54.09
N GLU A 3 11.37 41.52 53.29
CA GLU A 3 10.45 40.37 53.17
C GLU A 3 9.12 40.75 52.52
N ASN A 4 8.82 40.27 51.30
CA ASN A 4 8.00 39.10 51.13
C ASN A 4 7.88 38.69 49.65
N ASN A 5 8.15 37.42 49.44
CA ASN A 5 7.71 36.54 48.37
C ASN A 5 6.25 36.69 48.00
N VAL A 6 5.91 36.63 46.74
CA VAL A 6 4.74 35.87 46.25
C VAL A 6 5.07 35.21 44.91
N ASP A 7 5.37 33.94 44.98
CA ASP A 7 5.26 32.97 43.90
C ASP A 7 3.82 32.96 43.35
N LYS A 8 3.65 33.20 42.08
CA LYS A 8 2.44 32.80 41.32
C LYS A 8 2.86 31.83 40.23
N SER A 9 2.84 30.56 40.60
CA SER A 9 2.74 29.44 39.65
C SER A 9 1.47 29.61 38.81
N MET A 10 1.66 30.04 37.57
CA MET A 10 0.62 29.89 36.55
C MET A 10 0.74 28.47 35.98
N SER A 11 -0.13 27.59 36.49
CA SER A 11 -0.43 26.32 35.82
C SER A 11 -1.03 26.60 34.47
N SER A 12 -0.33 26.17 33.41
CA SER A 12 -0.87 26.08 32.05
C SER A 12 -2.04 25.08 32.04
N PRO A 13 -3.17 25.41 31.44
CA PRO A 13 -4.21 24.41 31.21
C PRO A 13 -3.69 23.37 30.21
N ASP A 14 -3.81 22.11 30.58
CA ASP A 14 -3.55 20.95 29.73
C ASP A 14 -4.24 21.13 28.39
N ALA A 15 -3.45 21.38 27.37
CA ALA A 15 -3.88 21.24 25.98
C ALA A 15 -4.18 19.76 25.79
N LYS A 16 -5.43 19.35 25.98
CA LYS A 16 -5.93 18.04 25.59
C LYS A 16 -5.56 17.86 24.13
N ASP A 17 -4.76 16.85 23.89
CA ASP A 17 -4.30 16.44 22.58
C ASP A 17 -5.51 16.07 21.69
N SER A 18 -6.05 17.07 20.98
CA SER A 18 -7.16 16.91 20.05
C SER A 18 -6.75 16.11 18.79
N ARG A 19 -5.47 15.71 18.69
CA ARG A 19 -4.93 14.93 17.55
C ARG A 19 -5.36 13.45 17.59
N SER A 20 -5.65 12.89 18.76
CA SER A 20 -6.09 11.50 18.87
C SER A 20 -7.51 11.27 18.32
N ASP A 21 -8.35 12.31 18.32
CA ASP A 21 -9.75 12.19 17.91
C ASP A 21 -9.95 12.28 16.38
N LEU A 22 -8.98 12.85 15.65
CA LEU A 22 -9.02 12.92 14.18
C LEU A 22 -8.76 11.56 13.52
N LEU A 23 -7.95 10.71 14.15
CA LEU A 23 -7.65 9.37 13.64
C LEU A 23 -8.78 8.35 13.89
N THR A 24 -9.72 8.66 14.79
CA THR A 24 -10.82 7.76 15.13
C THR A 24 -12.07 7.96 14.29
N LYS A 25 -12.14 8.99 13.43
CA LYS A 25 -13.36 9.39 12.71
C LYS A 25 -13.53 8.80 11.31
N SER A 26 -12.51 8.22 10.68
CA SER A 26 -12.72 7.45 9.46
C SER A 26 -12.44 5.98 9.73
N PRO A 27 -13.42 5.08 9.58
CA PRO A 27 -13.13 3.67 9.46
C PRO A 27 -12.10 3.51 8.34
N SER A 28 -11.00 2.81 8.58
CA SER A 28 -10.03 2.54 7.52
C SER A 28 -10.78 1.98 6.30
N GLU A 29 -10.32 2.27 5.08
CA GLU A 29 -10.92 1.67 3.88
C GLU A 29 -10.99 0.15 4.02
N THR A 30 -10.02 -0.45 4.73
CA THR A 30 -9.99 -1.86 5.11
C THR A 30 -11.19 -2.29 5.96
N GLU A 31 -11.66 -1.47 6.91
CA GLU A 31 -12.85 -1.80 7.71
C GLU A 31 -14.12 -1.81 6.86
N LYS A 32 -14.28 -0.83 5.96
CA LYS A 32 -15.43 -0.78 5.05
C LYS A 32 -15.49 -1.97 4.10
N PHE A 33 -14.32 -2.42 3.61
CA PHE A 33 -14.25 -3.56 2.68
C PHE A 33 -14.29 -4.90 3.40
N SER A 34 -13.76 -4.99 4.62
CA SER A 34 -13.81 -6.22 5.41
C SER A 34 -15.23 -6.64 5.75
N ASP A 35 -16.12 -5.68 5.96
CA ASP A 35 -17.54 -5.94 6.27
C ASP A 35 -18.39 -6.22 5.01
N LEU A 36 -17.91 -5.82 3.83
CA LEU A 36 -18.65 -5.97 2.57
C LEU A 36 -18.60 -7.40 1.98
N TYR A 37 -17.54 -8.15 2.26
CA TYR A 37 -17.30 -9.47 1.63
C TYR A 37 -16.76 -10.51 2.61
N PRO A 38 -17.40 -10.73 3.78
CA PRO A 38 -16.91 -11.67 4.78
C PRO A 38 -16.83 -13.10 4.24
N GLU A 39 -17.75 -13.46 3.33
CA GLU A 39 -17.86 -14.81 2.75
C GLU A 39 -16.72 -15.17 1.79
N ARG A 40 -15.93 -14.19 1.35
CA ARG A 40 -14.83 -14.40 0.38
C ARG A 40 -13.47 -14.44 0.99
N ARG A 41 -13.36 -14.13 2.27
CA ARG A 41 -12.09 -14.09 2.97
C ARG A 41 -11.58 -15.50 3.17
N GLY A 42 -10.37 -15.72 2.70
CA GLY A 42 -9.75 -17.03 2.76
C GLY A 42 -10.27 -18.03 1.73
N GLN A 43 -11.04 -17.59 0.74
CA GLN A 43 -11.42 -18.44 -0.39
C GLN A 43 -10.33 -18.41 -1.47
N ARG A 44 -10.10 -19.59 -2.06
CA ARG A 44 -9.18 -19.72 -3.18
C ARG A 44 -9.69 -18.98 -4.40
N ILE A 45 -8.83 -18.22 -5.04
CA ILE A 45 -9.12 -17.64 -6.35
C ILE A 45 -8.98 -18.74 -7.41
N GLU A 46 -10.11 -19.30 -7.86
CA GLU A 46 -10.11 -20.29 -8.92
C GLU A 46 -10.07 -19.62 -10.29
N PHE A 47 -8.94 -19.77 -10.99
CA PHE A 47 -8.70 -19.21 -12.33
C PHE A 47 -8.79 -20.28 -13.42
N SER A 48 -9.61 -21.31 -13.27
CA SER A 48 -9.68 -22.36 -14.27
C SER A 48 -10.49 -21.93 -15.49
N LYS A 49 -10.00 -22.25 -16.71
CA LYS A 49 -10.72 -22.01 -17.97
C LYS A 49 -12.10 -22.68 -18.01
N MET A 50 -12.34 -23.71 -17.20
CA MET A 50 -13.60 -24.43 -17.12
C MET A 50 -14.69 -23.61 -16.41
N HIS A 51 -14.31 -22.63 -15.62
CA HIS A 51 -15.25 -21.72 -14.94
C HIS A 51 -15.85 -20.68 -15.90
N LEU A 52 -15.12 -20.32 -16.98
CA LEU A 52 -15.55 -19.38 -18.04
C LEU A 52 -16.92 -19.77 -18.67
N MET A 53 -17.18 -21.06 -18.82
CA MET A 53 -18.41 -21.56 -19.45
C MET A 53 -19.65 -21.44 -18.52
N LYS A 54 -19.46 -21.12 -17.25
CA LYS A 54 -20.55 -20.99 -16.25
C LYS A 54 -20.80 -19.57 -15.77
N LEU A 55 -20.13 -18.57 -16.36
CA LEU A 55 -20.30 -17.19 -15.97
C LEU A 55 -21.64 -16.64 -16.42
N ASN A 56 -22.52 -16.43 -15.47
CA ASN A 56 -23.89 -15.97 -15.70
C ASN A 56 -24.07 -14.48 -15.50
N SER A 57 -23.03 -13.75 -15.02
CA SER A 57 -23.14 -12.32 -14.76
C SER A 57 -21.94 -11.52 -15.27
N LYS A 58 -22.14 -10.22 -15.54
CA LYS A 58 -21.07 -9.27 -15.86
C LYS A 58 -20.02 -9.21 -14.73
N ALA A 59 -20.44 -9.36 -13.49
CA ALA A 59 -19.57 -9.34 -12.33
C ALA A 59 -18.59 -10.53 -12.34
N ASP A 60 -19.06 -11.72 -12.70
CA ASP A 60 -18.21 -12.91 -12.77
C ASP A 60 -17.17 -12.81 -13.87
N THR A 61 -17.57 -12.27 -15.04
CA THR A 61 -16.62 -12.01 -16.15
C THR A 61 -15.52 -11.03 -15.73
N LEU A 62 -15.87 -9.98 -14.94
CA LEU A 62 -14.87 -9.02 -14.46
C LEU A 62 -13.90 -9.65 -13.43
N ARG A 63 -14.43 -10.46 -12.51
CA ARG A 63 -13.59 -11.19 -11.53
C ARG A 63 -12.63 -12.13 -12.21
N GLU A 64 -13.08 -12.85 -13.21
CA GLU A 64 -12.23 -13.78 -13.95
C GLU A 64 -11.17 -13.05 -14.77
N SER A 65 -11.54 -11.98 -15.47
CA SER A 65 -10.56 -11.13 -16.18
C SER A 65 -9.49 -10.59 -15.21
N CYS A 66 -9.90 -10.16 -14.01
CA CYS A 66 -8.98 -9.77 -12.94
C CYS A 66 -8.07 -10.92 -12.56
N GLY A 67 -8.62 -12.11 -12.32
CA GLY A 67 -7.87 -13.31 -11.96
C GLY A 67 -6.82 -13.71 -12.98
N ILE A 68 -7.16 -13.70 -14.28
CA ILE A 68 -6.21 -13.96 -15.37
C ILE A 68 -5.06 -12.95 -15.33
N ASN A 69 -5.35 -11.66 -15.11
CA ASN A 69 -4.32 -10.65 -15.02
C ASN A 69 -3.48 -10.77 -13.74
N VAL A 70 -4.07 -11.22 -12.64
CA VAL A 70 -3.34 -11.55 -11.40
C VAL A 70 -2.35 -12.67 -11.65
N THR A 71 -2.75 -13.76 -12.31
CA THR A 71 -1.83 -14.86 -12.65
C THR A 71 -0.62 -14.37 -13.43
N LYS A 72 -0.83 -13.46 -14.39
CA LYS A 72 0.28 -12.82 -15.13
C LYS A 72 1.13 -11.92 -14.22
N ALA A 73 0.48 -11.18 -13.31
CA ALA A 73 1.18 -10.28 -12.37
C ALA A 73 2.06 -11.04 -11.38
N LEU A 74 1.68 -12.24 -10.98
CA LEU A 74 2.46 -13.10 -10.09
C LEU A 74 3.78 -13.58 -10.72
N GLU A 75 3.88 -13.55 -12.05
CA GLU A 75 5.13 -13.86 -12.76
C GLU A 75 6.12 -12.68 -12.83
N TRP A 76 5.68 -11.50 -12.42
CA TRP A 76 6.53 -10.31 -12.44
C TRP A 76 7.65 -10.39 -11.40
N PRO A 77 8.89 -9.98 -11.74
CA PRO A 77 10.05 -10.13 -10.86
C PRO A 77 9.86 -9.49 -9.48
N LEU A 78 9.32 -8.27 -9.43
CA LEU A 78 9.09 -7.58 -8.15
C LEU A 78 7.96 -8.20 -7.34
N VAL A 79 6.92 -8.72 -7.99
CA VAL A 79 5.84 -9.43 -7.29
C VAL A 79 6.37 -10.74 -6.73
N LYS A 80 7.13 -11.52 -7.51
CA LYS A 80 7.81 -12.73 -7.02
C LYS A 80 8.73 -12.44 -5.84
N LEU A 81 9.53 -11.36 -5.91
CA LEU A 81 10.40 -10.96 -4.81
C LEU A 81 9.58 -10.63 -3.55
N MET A 82 8.51 -9.85 -3.68
CA MET A 82 7.63 -9.53 -2.56
C MET A 82 7.02 -10.78 -1.92
N LEU A 83 6.53 -11.71 -2.74
CA LEU A 83 5.97 -12.98 -2.25
C LEU A 83 7.02 -13.83 -1.54
N SER A 84 8.23 -13.95 -2.11
CA SER A 84 9.33 -14.66 -1.47
C SER A 84 9.69 -14.02 -0.13
N SER A 85 9.77 -12.69 -0.06
CA SER A 85 10.08 -11.98 1.19
C SER A 85 8.97 -12.16 2.24
N LEU A 86 7.69 -12.04 1.86
CA LEU A 86 6.56 -12.26 2.75
C LEU A 86 6.52 -13.69 3.29
N LYS A 87 6.81 -14.68 2.44
CA LYS A 87 6.86 -16.09 2.85
C LYS A 87 8.01 -16.36 3.80
N SER A 88 9.22 -15.84 3.50
CA SER A 88 10.40 -15.99 4.38
C SER A 88 10.19 -15.36 5.75
N GLN A 89 9.40 -14.30 5.84
CA GLN A 89 9.03 -13.66 7.10
C GLN A 89 7.83 -14.31 7.81
N GLY A 90 7.26 -15.37 7.23
CA GLY A 90 6.06 -16.03 7.78
C GLY A 90 4.76 -15.23 7.66
N CYS A 91 4.75 -14.20 6.81
CA CYS A 91 3.60 -13.31 6.63
C CYS A 91 2.47 -13.93 5.80
N ILE A 92 2.80 -14.83 4.89
CA ILE A 92 1.87 -15.56 4.04
C ILE A 92 2.19 -17.05 4.03
N THR A 93 1.15 -17.87 3.89
CA THR A 93 1.28 -19.32 3.67
C THR A 93 0.88 -19.68 2.24
N ASP A 94 -0.31 -19.25 1.82
CA ASP A 94 -0.82 -19.46 0.47
C ASP A 94 -1.50 -18.17 -0.01
N ILE A 95 -0.89 -17.55 -1.04
CA ILE A 95 -1.40 -16.27 -1.58
C ILE A 95 -2.78 -16.42 -2.21
N PHE A 96 -3.07 -17.55 -2.86
CA PHE A 96 -4.32 -17.75 -3.58
C PHE A 96 -5.47 -18.18 -2.69
N GLU A 97 -5.20 -18.92 -1.63
CA GLU A 97 -6.26 -19.45 -0.78
C GLU A 97 -6.78 -18.42 0.20
N ARG A 98 -5.90 -17.54 0.69
CA ARG A 98 -6.24 -16.66 1.81
C ARG A 98 -5.90 -15.18 1.62
N HIS A 99 -4.87 -14.88 0.84
CA HIS A 99 -4.25 -13.56 0.92
C HIS A 99 -4.52 -12.65 -0.28
N LEU A 100 -5.27 -13.15 -1.29
CA LEU A 100 -5.57 -12.36 -2.49
C LEU A 100 -6.98 -12.65 -3.01
N SER A 101 -7.74 -11.59 -3.33
CA SER A 101 -9.06 -11.68 -3.94
C SER A 101 -9.27 -10.69 -5.09
N CYS A 102 -10.17 -11.04 -6.02
CA CYS A 102 -10.71 -10.15 -7.04
C CYS A 102 -12.20 -9.92 -6.76
N ASP A 103 -12.55 -8.69 -6.36
CA ASP A 103 -13.89 -8.35 -5.91
C ASP A 103 -14.55 -7.27 -6.76
N ILE A 104 -15.87 -7.16 -6.66
CA ILE A 104 -16.61 -6.04 -7.21
C ILE A 104 -16.77 -5.01 -6.09
N CYS A 105 -15.99 -3.94 -6.19
CA CYS A 105 -16.04 -2.87 -5.21
C CYS A 105 -17.21 -1.91 -5.47
N LYS A 106 -17.80 -1.39 -4.40
CA LYS A 106 -18.76 -0.30 -4.50
C LYS A 106 -18.02 1.01 -4.72
N ASP A 107 -18.40 1.75 -5.75
CA ASP A 107 -17.89 3.10 -5.97
C ASP A 107 -18.48 4.02 -4.90
N SER A 108 -17.65 4.48 -3.98
CA SER A 108 -18.04 5.39 -2.90
C SER A 108 -17.40 6.77 -2.99
N SER A 109 -16.56 6.99 -4.00
CA SER A 109 -15.79 8.23 -4.18
C SER A 109 -15.70 8.66 -5.64
N GLU A 110 -15.39 9.94 -5.89
CA GLU A 110 -15.08 10.47 -7.21
C GLU A 110 -13.92 9.74 -7.90
N PHE A 111 -13.04 9.12 -7.11
CA PHE A 111 -11.90 8.33 -7.60
C PHE A 111 -12.06 6.87 -7.21
N PRO A 112 -12.39 6.00 -8.17
CA PRO A 112 -12.59 4.58 -7.90
C PRO A 112 -11.29 3.93 -7.43
N SER A 113 -11.35 3.26 -6.28
CA SER A 113 -10.22 2.46 -5.77
C SER A 113 -9.93 1.28 -6.69
N TRP A 114 -8.66 0.98 -6.94
CA TRP A 114 -8.24 -0.19 -7.72
C TRP A 114 -8.02 -1.42 -6.85
N GLY A 115 -8.00 -1.25 -5.54
CA GLY A 115 -7.80 -2.32 -4.57
C GLY A 115 -7.17 -1.80 -3.28
N GLY A 116 -6.99 -2.68 -2.32
CA GLY A 116 -6.44 -2.37 -1.02
C GLY A 116 -5.87 -3.58 -0.29
N TYR A 117 -5.43 -3.35 0.93
CA TYR A 117 -4.99 -4.37 1.85
C TYR A 117 -5.82 -4.30 3.13
N ASP A 118 -6.42 -5.42 3.49
CA ASP A 118 -7.16 -5.64 4.74
C ASP A 118 -6.19 -6.22 5.77
N ASP A 119 -5.79 -5.40 6.72
CA ASP A 119 -4.83 -5.75 7.77
C ASP A 119 -5.40 -6.76 8.78
N LYS A 120 -6.70 -6.71 9.04
CA LYS A 120 -7.37 -7.64 9.98
C LYS A 120 -7.38 -9.08 9.45
N ASN A 121 -7.57 -9.24 8.14
CA ASN A 121 -7.64 -10.55 7.50
C ASN A 121 -6.35 -10.91 6.76
N ASN A 122 -5.35 -10.04 6.78
CA ASN A 122 -4.10 -10.20 6.05
C ASN A 122 -4.36 -10.53 4.56
N GLN A 123 -5.23 -9.75 3.91
CA GLN A 123 -5.70 -10.01 2.55
C GLN A 123 -5.55 -8.79 1.65
N VAL A 124 -4.97 -8.98 0.47
CA VAL A 124 -5.00 -8.02 -0.62
C VAL A 124 -6.25 -8.27 -1.46
N PHE A 125 -7.03 -7.23 -1.73
CA PHE A 125 -8.17 -7.30 -2.65
C PHE A 125 -7.96 -6.35 -3.83
N LEU A 126 -8.44 -6.76 -4.99
CA LEU A 126 -8.41 -5.99 -6.23
C LEU A 126 -9.85 -5.74 -6.71
N CYS A 127 -10.15 -4.47 -7.02
CA CYS A 127 -11.48 -4.07 -7.49
C CYS A 127 -11.61 -4.34 -8.99
N ALA A 128 -12.13 -5.51 -9.36
CA ALA A 128 -12.21 -5.98 -10.73
C ALA A 128 -12.99 -5.03 -11.66
N ASN A 129 -14.03 -4.39 -11.15
CA ASN A 129 -14.83 -3.40 -11.90
C ASN A 129 -14.03 -2.12 -12.22
N ASN A 130 -13.10 -1.71 -11.36
CA ASN A 130 -12.36 -0.46 -11.50
C ASN A 130 -11.01 -0.63 -12.21
N ILE A 131 -10.40 -1.82 -12.09
CA ILE A 131 -9.17 -2.17 -12.79
C ILE A 131 -9.45 -2.45 -14.27
N GLY A 132 -10.58 -3.11 -14.58
CA GLY A 132 -10.93 -3.56 -15.91
C GLY A 132 -9.90 -4.58 -16.43
N SER A 133 -9.62 -4.55 -17.74
CA SER A 133 -8.66 -5.45 -18.40
C SER A 133 -7.21 -4.98 -18.35
N SER A 134 -6.89 -3.90 -17.64
CA SER A 134 -5.55 -3.30 -17.62
C SER A 134 -4.57 -4.11 -16.76
N SER A 135 -3.69 -4.87 -17.41
CA SER A 135 -2.59 -5.60 -16.76
C SER A 135 -1.69 -4.67 -15.94
N ALA A 136 -1.36 -3.49 -16.45
CA ALA A 136 -0.52 -2.51 -15.75
C ALA A 136 -1.14 -2.03 -14.42
N LYS A 137 -2.47 -1.81 -14.40
CA LYS A 137 -3.18 -1.46 -13.17
C LYS A 137 -3.14 -2.60 -12.16
N VAL A 138 -3.33 -3.86 -12.61
CA VAL A 138 -3.25 -5.04 -11.74
C VAL A 138 -1.86 -5.15 -11.12
N HIS A 139 -0.79 -5.08 -11.94
CA HIS A 139 0.59 -5.15 -11.47
C HIS A 139 0.92 -4.07 -10.42
N GLY A 140 0.61 -2.82 -10.74
CA GLY A 140 0.88 -1.70 -9.85
C GLY A 140 0.11 -1.77 -8.54
N THR A 141 -1.18 -2.12 -8.60
CA THR A 141 -2.03 -2.24 -7.42
C THR A 141 -1.61 -3.42 -6.54
N LEU A 142 -1.32 -4.57 -7.15
CA LEU A 142 -0.86 -5.76 -6.43
C LEU A 142 0.47 -5.47 -5.71
N LEU A 143 1.48 -4.97 -6.44
CA LEU A 143 2.78 -4.65 -5.85
C LEU A 143 2.66 -3.65 -4.69
N ARG A 144 1.87 -2.58 -4.87
CA ARG A 144 1.65 -1.57 -3.84
C ARG A 144 1.04 -2.16 -2.55
N ASN A 145 0.08 -3.06 -2.69
CA ASN A 145 -0.57 -3.69 -1.54
C ASN A 145 0.28 -4.79 -0.90
N LEU A 146 1.11 -5.50 -1.66
CA LEU A 146 2.10 -6.43 -1.10
C LEU A 146 3.18 -5.70 -0.27
N ILE A 147 3.60 -4.50 -0.68
CA ILE A 147 4.48 -3.64 0.13
C ILE A 147 3.79 -3.25 1.43
N HIS A 148 2.51 -2.90 1.36
CA HIS A 148 1.73 -2.58 2.56
C HIS A 148 1.63 -3.80 3.50
N MET A 149 1.30 -4.96 2.98
CA MET A 149 1.27 -6.22 3.73
C MET A 149 2.63 -6.52 4.39
N TYR A 150 3.73 -6.31 3.65
CA TYR A 150 5.08 -6.49 4.18
C TYR A 150 5.36 -5.55 5.35
N ASP A 151 5.04 -4.27 5.22
CA ASP A 151 5.24 -3.28 6.28
C ASP A 151 4.44 -3.61 7.53
N VAL A 152 3.18 -4.00 7.38
CA VAL A 152 2.31 -4.37 8.53
C VAL A 152 2.82 -5.62 9.21
N CYS A 153 3.23 -6.63 8.46
CA CYS A 153 3.68 -7.91 9.01
C CYS A 153 5.06 -7.81 9.69
N THR A 154 6.02 -7.13 9.06
CA THR A 154 7.41 -7.13 9.53
C THR A 154 7.75 -6.00 10.48
N ARG A 155 6.92 -4.98 10.55
CA ARG A 155 7.15 -3.77 11.35
C ARG A 155 6.04 -3.61 12.37
N LYS A 156 6.37 -3.12 13.55
CA LYS A 156 5.37 -2.79 14.58
C LYS A 156 4.67 -1.47 14.20
N VAL A 157 3.74 -1.56 13.24
CA VAL A 157 2.99 -0.39 12.78
C VAL A 157 1.93 -0.04 13.82
N ASP A 158 1.96 1.21 14.27
CA ASP A 158 0.87 1.82 15.03
C ASP A 158 0.04 2.68 14.09
N PHE A 159 -1.18 2.23 13.79
CA PHE A 159 -2.11 2.92 12.89
C PHE A 159 -2.66 4.25 13.45
N LYS A 160 -2.43 4.52 14.74
CA LYS A 160 -2.75 5.81 15.36
C LYS A 160 -1.61 6.82 15.22
N ASN A 161 -0.41 6.36 14.86
CA ASN A 161 0.76 7.20 14.69
C ASN A 161 0.86 7.68 13.23
N LEU A 162 0.64 8.97 13.01
CA LEU A 162 0.71 9.58 11.67
C LEU A 162 2.05 9.39 10.98
N ASN A 163 3.14 9.41 11.71
CA ASN A 163 4.47 9.20 11.15
C ASN A 163 4.64 7.77 10.64
N HIS A 164 4.02 6.77 11.29
CA HIS A 164 4.02 5.39 10.79
C HIS A 164 3.20 5.28 9.50
N LEU A 165 2.00 5.89 9.47
CA LEU A 165 1.16 5.93 8.27
C LEU A 165 1.86 6.66 7.12
N ALA A 166 2.47 7.82 7.39
CA ALA A 166 3.24 8.58 6.41
C ALA A 166 4.40 7.74 5.84
N CYS A 167 5.13 7.03 6.70
CA CYS A 167 6.22 6.16 6.26
C CYS A 167 5.74 5.06 5.31
N MET A 168 4.63 4.40 5.61
CA MET A 168 4.04 3.40 4.72
C MET A 168 3.65 3.99 3.37
N GLU A 169 3.02 5.19 3.33
CA GLU A 169 2.66 5.83 2.06
C GLU A 169 3.90 6.24 1.25
N ILE A 170 4.96 6.76 1.91
CA ILE A 170 6.23 7.07 1.26
C ILE A 170 6.84 5.81 0.63
N ARG A 171 6.88 4.69 1.36
CA ARG A 171 7.44 3.42 0.86
C ARG A 171 6.63 2.86 -0.31
N LYS A 172 5.31 2.85 -0.22
CA LYS A 172 4.42 2.44 -1.33
C LYS A 172 4.63 3.31 -2.57
N ALA A 173 4.72 4.63 -2.41
CA ALA A 173 4.99 5.53 -3.52
C ALA A 173 6.39 5.34 -4.10
N ASN A 174 7.41 5.16 -3.25
CA ASN A 174 8.80 4.98 -3.64
C ASN A 174 9.03 3.65 -4.37
N LEU A 175 8.51 2.55 -3.86
CA LEU A 175 8.83 1.20 -4.33
C LEU A 175 7.89 0.71 -5.45
N ALA A 176 6.66 1.22 -5.53
CA ALA A 176 5.67 0.78 -6.51
C ALA A 176 5.11 1.91 -7.38
N GLY A 177 4.85 3.09 -6.81
CA GLY A 177 4.10 4.15 -7.49
C GLY A 177 4.92 4.96 -8.48
N CYS A 178 6.04 5.50 -8.05
CA CYS A 178 6.85 6.45 -8.80
C CYS A 178 7.97 5.82 -9.63
N ASN A 179 8.28 4.54 -9.42
CA ASN A 179 9.37 3.84 -10.12
C ASN A 179 8.96 3.16 -11.42
N LEU A 180 7.73 2.71 -11.53
CA LEU A 180 7.28 1.92 -12.66
C LEU A 180 6.88 2.81 -13.83
N GLY A 181 7.85 3.18 -14.68
CA GLY A 181 7.75 3.57 -16.09
C GLY A 181 6.55 4.38 -16.63
N ILE A 182 5.40 4.31 -16.02
CA ILE A 182 4.16 4.93 -16.49
C ILE A 182 4.24 6.46 -16.45
N HIS A 183 4.99 7.02 -15.51
CA HIS A 183 5.22 8.46 -15.42
C HIS A 183 6.56 8.92 -16.03
N MET A 184 7.53 8.00 -16.23
CA MET A 184 8.88 8.36 -16.65
C MET A 184 9.06 8.57 -18.15
N THR A 185 8.17 8.11 -19.00
CA THR A 185 8.27 8.30 -20.46
C THR A 185 8.08 9.75 -20.91
N ARG A 186 7.65 10.64 -20.01
CA ARG A 186 7.44 12.07 -20.28
C ARG A 186 8.48 12.99 -19.63
N LEU A 187 9.48 12.45 -18.93
CA LEU A 187 10.37 13.23 -18.09
C LEU A 187 11.75 13.43 -18.73
N ASN A 188 12.27 14.65 -18.61
CA ASN A 188 13.60 15.01 -19.06
C ASN A 188 14.68 14.22 -18.28
N PRO A 189 15.56 13.45 -18.94
CA PRO A 189 16.56 12.60 -18.31
C PRO A 189 17.48 13.32 -17.32
N PHE A 190 17.70 14.63 -17.48
CA PHE A 190 18.56 15.41 -16.59
C PHE A 190 17.96 15.71 -15.22
N TYR A 191 16.65 15.54 -15.01
CA TYR A 191 15.95 15.85 -13.75
C TYR A 191 15.43 14.61 -12.99
N ILE A 192 15.76 13.42 -13.44
CA ILE A 192 15.13 12.16 -12.99
C ILE A 192 15.16 11.98 -11.46
N LYS A 193 16.29 12.30 -10.80
CA LYS A 193 16.45 12.07 -9.35
C LYS A 193 15.55 12.98 -8.50
N ASN A 194 15.45 14.24 -8.84
CA ASN A 194 14.62 15.19 -8.10
C ASN A 194 13.14 14.96 -8.38
N GLN A 195 12.79 14.64 -9.62
CA GLN A 195 11.42 14.33 -10.03
C GLN A 195 10.87 13.09 -9.34
N HIS A 196 11.70 12.06 -9.13
CA HIS A 196 11.28 10.88 -8.39
C HIS A 196 10.96 11.22 -6.92
N LYS A 197 11.83 11.98 -6.25
CA LYS A 197 11.58 12.43 -4.88
C LYS A 197 10.29 13.26 -4.79
N GLU A 198 10.11 14.18 -5.73
CA GLU A 198 8.92 15.03 -5.81
C GLU A 198 7.65 14.21 -6.07
N CYS A 199 7.71 13.22 -6.96
CA CYS A 199 6.63 12.28 -7.19
C CYS A 199 6.25 11.54 -5.90
N VAL A 200 7.23 10.99 -5.20
CA VAL A 200 7.01 10.24 -3.95
C VAL A 200 6.41 11.16 -2.88
N LEU A 201 6.95 12.36 -2.70
CA LEU A 201 6.46 13.34 -1.74
C LEU A 201 4.99 13.69 -2.01
N LYS A 202 4.68 14.10 -3.24
CA LYS A 202 3.32 14.47 -3.65
C LYS A 202 2.34 13.30 -3.51
N THR A 203 2.73 12.11 -3.97
CA THR A 203 1.87 10.92 -3.90
C THR A 203 1.59 10.52 -2.45
N ALA A 204 2.62 10.47 -1.60
CA ALA A 204 2.47 10.10 -0.20
C ALA A 204 1.60 11.11 0.56
N THR A 205 1.83 12.42 0.35
CA THR A 205 1.02 13.48 0.97
C THR A 205 -0.45 13.38 0.54
N TYR A 206 -0.70 13.21 -0.76
CA TYR A 206 -2.06 13.07 -1.28
C TYR A 206 -2.77 11.85 -0.69
N THR A 207 -2.13 10.67 -0.75
CA THR A 207 -2.77 9.43 -0.28
C THR A 207 -2.96 9.37 1.24
N LEU A 208 -2.08 10.01 2.01
CA LEU A 208 -2.28 10.16 3.45
C LEU A 208 -3.38 11.16 3.75
N GLY A 209 -3.41 12.30 3.04
CA GLY A 209 -4.43 13.34 3.18
C GLY A 209 -5.85 12.82 2.97
N GLU A 210 -6.04 11.98 1.92
CA GLU A 210 -7.33 11.31 1.67
C GLU A 210 -7.75 10.39 2.84
N LYS A 211 -6.79 9.75 3.52
CA LYS A 211 -7.08 8.86 4.65
C LYS A 211 -7.47 9.58 5.94
N ILE A 212 -6.80 10.69 6.23
CA ILE A 212 -7.02 11.43 7.48
C ILE A 212 -7.94 12.64 7.30
N ALA A 213 -8.35 12.95 6.06
CA ALA A 213 -9.15 14.11 5.69
C ALA A 213 -8.55 15.47 6.13
N ASP A 214 -7.21 15.53 6.25
CA ASP A 214 -6.45 16.73 6.62
C ASP A 214 -5.15 16.80 5.79
N PRO A 215 -5.11 17.56 4.68
CA PRO A 215 -3.97 17.66 3.79
C PRO A 215 -2.73 18.31 4.45
N GLU A 216 -2.92 19.30 5.32
CA GLU A 216 -1.79 20.00 5.95
C GLU A 216 -1.11 19.10 7.00
N LEU A 217 -1.90 18.41 7.81
CA LEU A 217 -1.38 17.45 8.77
C LEU A 217 -0.69 16.27 8.07
N ALA A 218 -1.23 15.82 6.93
CA ALA A 218 -0.60 14.79 6.10
C ALA A 218 0.76 15.25 5.57
N LYS A 219 0.85 16.48 5.11
CA LYS A 219 2.09 17.08 4.59
C LYS A 219 3.14 17.14 5.69
N GLU A 220 2.81 17.68 6.86
CA GLU A 220 3.72 17.74 8.01
C GLU A 220 4.24 16.34 8.39
N ALA A 221 3.35 15.35 8.51
CA ALA A 221 3.74 13.99 8.88
C ALA A 221 4.66 13.35 7.83
N VAL A 222 4.38 13.56 6.53
CA VAL A 222 5.21 13.05 5.45
C VAL A 222 6.60 13.71 5.45
N GLU A 223 6.68 15.03 5.58
CA GLU A 223 7.94 15.77 5.62
C GLU A 223 8.82 15.32 6.79
N ASN A 224 8.23 15.11 7.97
CA ASN A 224 8.93 14.67 9.19
C ASN A 224 9.69 13.35 9.03
N VAL A 225 9.16 12.40 8.26
CA VAL A 225 9.76 11.06 8.11
C VAL A 225 10.32 10.80 6.72
N PHE A 226 10.20 11.75 5.79
CA PHE A 226 10.48 11.54 4.37
C PHE A 226 11.86 10.93 4.11
N VAL A 227 12.91 11.54 4.64
CA VAL A 227 14.30 11.13 4.35
C VAL A 227 14.55 9.68 4.80
N LYS A 228 14.09 9.33 5.99
CA LYS A 228 14.24 7.98 6.55
C LYS A 228 13.49 6.95 5.71
N CYS A 229 12.21 7.18 5.43
CA CYS A 229 11.35 6.22 4.77
C CYS A 229 11.59 6.14 3.26
N TYR A 230 12.03 7.23 2.61
CA TYR A 230 12.46 7.23 1.22
C TYR A 230 13.74 6.41 0.98
N ASN A 231 14.66 6.39 1.94
CA ASN A 231 15.89 5.60 1.85
C ASN A 231 15.69 4.13 2.27
N ASP A 232 14.58 3.81 2.92
CA ASP A 232 14.20 2.44 3.25
C ASP A 232 13.61 1.74 2.03
N ARG A 233 14.36 0.79 1.48
CA ARG A 233 14.03 0.07 0.23
C ARG A 233 13.74 -1.41 0.44
N GLU A 234 13.68 -1.87 1.68
CA GLU A 234 13.30 -3.26 1.95
C GLU A 234 11.87 -3.57 1.44
N PRO A 235 11.60 -4.76 0.96
CA PRO A 235 12.54 -5.87 0.73
C PRO A 235 13.21 -5.82 -0.66
N ILE A 236 12.93 -4.82 -1.48
CA ILE A 236 13.39 -4.75 -2.88
C ILE A 236 14.91 -4.44 -2.97
N GLY A 237 15.46 -3.73 -1.98
CA GLY A 237 16.87 -3.41 -1.85
C GLY A 237 17.38 -2.30 -2.76
N ARG A 238 16.69 -1.97 -3.86
CA ARG A 238 17.11 -0.99 -4.87
C ARG A 238 15.96 -0.20 -5.47
N ASN A 239 16.27 0.89 -6.15
CA ASN A 239 15.31 1.57 -7.01
C ASN A 239 15.26 0.86 -8.37
N CYS A 240 14.09 0.38 -8.75
CA CYS A 240 13.85 -0.25 -10.04
C CYS A 240 13.29 0.78 -11.01
N LYS A 241 14.09 1.22 -11.97
CA LYS A 241 13.70 2.21 -12.99
C LYS A 241 13.18 1.57 -14.27
N ASN A 242 13.57 0.33 -14.51
CA ASN A 242 13.25 -0.44 -15.70
C ASN A 242 13.17 -1.93 -15.37
N GLU A 243 12.78 -2.73 -16.33
CA GLU A 243 12.61 -4.17 -16.18
C GLU A 243 13.92 -4.88 -15.79
N SER A 244 15.06 -4.46 -16.35
CA SER A 244 16.38 -5.02 -15.99
C SER A 244 16.70 -4.85 -14.50
N ASP A 245 16.36 -3.69 -13.93
CA ASP A 245 16.54 -3.46 -12.49
C ASP A 245 15.62 -4.36 -11.64
N MET A 246 14.42 -4.65 -12.12
CA MET A 246 13.47 -5.57 -11.46
C MET A 246 14.01 -7.00 -11.43
N TYR A 247 14.55 -7.47 -12.57
CA TYR A 247 15.18 -8.80 -12.62
C TYR A 247 16.43 -8.88 -11.75
N LYS A 248 17.25 -7.82 -11.70
CA LYS A 248 18.40 -7.78 -10.81
C LYS A 248 17.98 -7.85 -9.35
N ALA A 249 16.96 -7.06 -8.94
CA ALA A 249 16.43 -7.12 -7.58
C ALA A 249 15.93 -8.53 -7.22
N TYR A 250 15.18 -9.16 -8.12
CA TYR A 250 14.68 -10.52 -7.92
C TYR A 250 15.81 -11.55 -7.84
N ASN A 251 16.81 -11.46 -8.72
CA ASN A 251 17.95 -12.38 -8.73
C ASN A 251 18.87 -12.22 -7.50
N GLU A 252 18.91 -11.04 -6.90
CA GLU A 252 19.69 -10.77 -5.68
C GLU A 252 18.93 -11.11 -4.38
N ARG A 253 17.67 -11.58 -4.44
CA ARG A 253 16.84 -11.86 -3.27
C ARG A 253 17.47 -12.84 -2.28
N PHE A 254 18.29 -13.78 -2.77
CA PHE A 254 18.99 -14.75 -1.91
C PHE A 254 19.99 -14.07 -0.96
N LEU A 255 20.51 -12.87 -1.29
CA LEU A 255 21.37 -12.11 -0.40
C LEU A 255 20.64 -11.66 0.87
N TYR A 256 19.32 -11.66 0.83
CA TYR A 256 18.44 -11.28 1.95
C TYR A 256 17.73 -12.49 2.56
N ALA A 257 18.15 -13.71 2.22
CA ALA A 257 17.51 -14.96 2.64
C ALA A 257 16.03 -15.07 2.24
N TYR A 258 15.65 -14.53 1.10
CA TYR A 258 14.30 -14.67 0.54
C TYR A 258 14.23 -15.88 -0.41
N ASP A 259 14.66 -17.02 0.08
CA ASP A 259 14.73 -18.27 -0.67
C ASP A 259 13.44 -19.06 -0.50
N SER A 260 12.56 -19.00 -1.48
CA SER A 260 11.41 -19.91 -1.51
C SER A 260 10.81 -20.02 -2.89
#